data_0c3d8aecb3714e8f7f25236ba45ea55d
#
_entry.id   0c3d8aecb3714e8f7f25236ba45ea55d
#
_cell.length_a   1.000
_cell.length_b   1.000
_cell.length_c   1.000
_cell.angle_alpha   90.00
_cell.angle_beta   90.00
_cell.angle_gamma   90.00
#
_symmetry.space_group_name_H-M   'P 1'
#
loop_
_entity.id
_entity.type
_entity.pdbx_description
1 polymer ?
#
loop_
_entity_poly.entity_id
_entity_poly.type
_entity_poly.pdbx_seq_one_letter_code
_entity_poly.pdbx_strand_id
1 'polypeptide(L)'
;MVDIILVKCRAICIYLYSIITHSTAIEGSTVTEIENQLLFDEGISAKGKPLVEQLMNLDLKHAYEQSIRWAREHKPFSVEMLKQLSALVMKNTGSVYSTLQGEFDSSKGDLRLLGVTAGAGGRSYMNFLKVPARLADFCNEINRRRELLLENPSEMDAYLLSCDAHNILVSIHPWVDGNGRMSRLIMNHLQFEFNLVPTKVMTDDKAAYIEALNASREEESMLPFQSFMLQEHIKNLKAEIEQYERSMDDDVVINVGKDFENVGKEKLIELSERQQNIISIVKYHPAITIPELAQRMSGKKTVTTRTIERDIAALQAKGILKREGGRKSGKWIVVNI
;
A
#
# COMPACT_ATOMS: atom_id res chain seq x y z
N MET A 1 -13.38 22.46 2.06
CA MET A 1 -13.24 21.42 3.11
C MET A 1 -13.33 20.01 2.53
N VAL A 2 -14.26 19.73 1.63
CA VAL A 2 -14.40 18.40 0.97
C VAL A 2 -13.16 18.06 0.14
N ASP A 3 -12.60 19.03 -0.61
CA ASP A 3 -11.42 18.80 -1.46
C ASP A 3 -10.16 18.45 -0.69
N ILE A 4 -9.96 19.06 0.49
CA ILE A 4 -8.81 18.75 1.37
C ILE A 4 -8.92 17.33 1.94
N ILE A 5 -10.14 16.87 2.26
CA ILE A 5 -10.38 15.51 2.76
C ILE A 5 -10.12 14.49 1.65
N LEU A 6 -10.57 14.75 0.42
CA LEU A 6 -10.35 13.87 -0.73
C LEU A 6 -8.87 13.76 -1.10
N VAL A 7 -8.13 14.88 -1.10
CA VAL A 7 -6.68 14.89 -1.34
C VAL A 7 -5.93 14.12 -0.26
N LYS A 8 -6.27 14.31 1.02
CA LYS A 8 -5.67 13.55 2.13
C LYS A 8 -5.98 12.05 2.04
N CYS A 9 -7.23 11.68 1.73
CA CYS A 9 -7.59 10.26 1.54
C CYS A 9 -6.80 9.63 0.39
N ARG A 10 -6.63 10.33 -0.73
CA ARG A 10 -5.89 9.82 -1.88
C ARG A 10 -4.39 9.65 -1.58
N ALA A 11 -3.77 10.61 -0.90
CA ALA A 11 -2.37 10.52 -0.49
C ALA A 11 -2.12 9.31 0.44
N ILE A 12 -3.02 9.08 1.41
CA ILE A 12 -2.95 7.91 2.30
C ILE A 12 -3.09 6.60 1.51
N CYS A 13 -3.99 6.54 0.52
CA CYS A 13 -4.14 5.36 -0.33
C CYS A 13 -2.88 5.09 -1.17
N ILE A 14 -2.30 6.13 -1.79
CA ILE A 14 -1.05 6.00 -2.58
C ILE A 14 0.10 5.51 -1.70
N TYR A 15 0.24 6.05 -0.50
CA TYR A 15 1.27 5.62 0.44
C TYR A 15 1.09 4.14 0.85
N LEU A 16 -0.16 3.72 1.11
CA LEU A 16 -0.48 2.32 1.39
C LEU A 16 -0.15 1.41 0.21
N TYR A 17 -0.41 1.85 -1.03
CA TYR A 17 -0.07 1.08 -2.23
C TYR A 17 1.45 0.91 -2.38
N SER A 18 2.22 1.94 -2.07
CA SER A 18 3.69 1.86 -1.99
C SER A 18 4.15 0.83 -0.94
N ILE A 19 3.59 0.85 0.27
CA ILE A 19 3.89 -0.15 1.32
C ILE A 19 3.62 -1.57 0.82
N ILE A 20 2.47 -1.81 0.19
CA ILE A 20 2.08 -3.13 -0.34
C ILE A 20 3.06 -3.57 -1.43
N THR A 21 3.36 -2.68 -2.38
CA THR A 21 4.25 -2.95 -3.49
C THR A 21 5.64 -3.37 -3.01
N HIS A 22 6.26 -2.56 -2.16
CA HIS A 22 7.58 -2.89 -1.62
C HIS A 22 7.55 -4.16 -0.75
N SER A 23 6.51 -4.35 0.04
CA SER A 23 6.37 -5.56 0.86
C SER A 23 6.28 -6.84 0.03
N THR A 24 5.58 -6.81 -1.11
CA THR A 24 5.51 -7.97 -2.02
C THR A 24 6.75 -8.11 -2.89
N ALA A 25 7.40 -7.00 -3.27
CA ALA A 25 8.65 -7.02 -4.03
C ALA A 25 9.83 -7.62 -3.24
N ILE A 26 9.87 -7.42 -1.90
CA ILE A 26 10.81 -8.14 -1.02
C ILE A 26 10.64 -9.67 -1.15
N GLU A 27 9.42 -10.15 -1.37
CA GLU A 27 9.12 -11.58 -1.58
C GLU A 27 9.24 -12.02 -3.05
N GLY A 28 9.63 -11.12 -3.96
CA GLY A 28 9.94 -11.42 -5.36
C GLY A 28 8.90 -10.99 -6.37
N SER A 29 7.85 -10.24 -5.97
CA SER A 29 6.92 -9.62 -6.92
C SER A 29 7.64 -8.57 -7.78
N THR A 30 7.35 -8.56 -9.07
CA THR A 30 7.88 -7.59 -10.03
C THR A 30 6.85 -6.52 -10.41
N VAL A 31 5.66 -6.55 -9.80
CA VAL A 31 4.60 -5.57 -10.04
C VAL A 31 5.02 -4.23 -9.46
N THR A 32 4.96 -3.17 -10.27
CA THR A 32 5.35 -1.81 -9.89
C THR A 32 4.24 -1.08 -9.12
N GLU A 33 4.56 0.05 -8.48
CA GLU A 33 3.57 0.88 -7.77
C GLU A 33 2.46 1.37 -8.69
N ILE A 34 2.80 1.77 -9.91
CA ILE A 34 1.84 2.23 -10.92
C ILE A 34 0.92 1.09 -11.36
N GLU A 35 1.49 -0.08 -11.64
CA GLU A 35 0.69 -1.27 -11.99
C GLU A 35 -0.23 -1.69 -10.85
N ASN A 36 0.23 -1.62 -9.60
CA ASN A 36 -0.59 -1.85 -8.42
C ASN A 36 -1.69 -0.80 -8.25
N GLN A 37 -1.41 0.46 -8.51
CA GLN A 37 -2.43 1.50 -8.48
C GLN A 37 -3.54 1.22 -9.49
N LEU A 38 -3.20 0.89 -10.74
CA LEU A 38 -4.18 0.52 -11.77
C LEU A 38 -4.96 -0.75 -11.39
N LEU A 39 -4.28 -1.74 -10.82
CA LEU A 39 -4.90 -2.98 -10.36
C LEU A 39 -5.87 -2.74 -9.21
N PHE A 40 -5.53 -1.87 -8.26
CA PHE A 40 -6.31 -1.62 -7.05
C PHE A 40 -7.48 -0.66 -7.26
N ASP A 41 -7.31 0.35 -8.11
CA ASP A 41 -8.31 1.40 -8.33
C ASP A 41 -9.25 1.06 -9.50
N GLU A 42 -8.73 0.43 -10.55
CA GLU A 42 -9.46 0.23 -11.81
C GLU A 42 -9.65 -1.26 -12.16
N GLY A 43 -9.02 -2.18 -11.42
CA GLY A 43 -9.07 -3.61 -11.72
C GLY A 43 -8.28 -4.01 -12.97
N ILE A 44 -7.39 -3.14 -13.46
CA ILE A 44 -6.58 -3.40 -14.64
C ILE A 44 -5.37 -4.26 -14.25
N SER A 45 -5.26 -5.44 -14.87
CA SER A 45 -4.14 -6.35 -14.62
C SER A 45 -2.83 -5.85 -15.22
N ALA A 46 -1.73 -6.05 -14.50
CA ALA A 46 -0.38 -5.71 -14.95
C ALA A 46 0.04 -6.61 -16.13
N LYS A 47 0.22 -6.01 -17.31
CA LYS A 47 0.55 -6.74 -18.53
C LYS A 47 1.94 -7.38 -18.44
N GLY A 48 2.00 -8.68 -18.76
CA GLY A 48 3.26 -9.43 -18.78
C GLY A 48 3.79 -9.84 -17.40
N LYS A 49 3.07 -9.53 -16.31
CA LYS A 49 3.41 -9.99 -14.96
C LYS A 49 2.68 -11.31 -14.64
N PRO A 50 3.32 -12.24 -13.90
CA PRO A 50 2.67 -13.46 -13.45
C PRO A 50 1.42 -13.17 -12.63
N LEU A 51 0.35 -13.96 -12.86
CA LEU A 51 -0.90 -13.78 -12.12
C LEU A 51 -0.72 -13.95 -10.61
N VAL A 52 0.15 -14.87 -10.19
CA VAL A 52 0.43 -15.10 -8.76
C VAL A 52 1.00 -13.86 -8.06
N GLU A 53 1.81 -13.05 -8.75
CA GLU A 53 2.34 -11.80 -8.19
C GLU A 53 1.24 -10.76 -8.02
N GLN A 54 0.34 -10.64 -9.00
CA GLN A 54 -0.80 -9.73 -8.93
C GLN A 54 -1.78 -10.14 -7.82
N LEU A 55 -2.06 -11.44 -7.69
CA LEU A 55 -2.88 -11.98 -6.60
C LEU A 55 -2.23 -11.76 -5.23
N MET A 56 -0.89 -11.90 -5.11
CA MET A 56 -0.16 -11.61 -3.88
C MET A 56 -0.37 -10.15 -3.43
N ASN A 57 -0.35 -9.19 -4.36
CA ASN A 57 -0.59 -7.78 -4.07
C ASN A 57 -2.04 -7.52 -3.65
N LEU A 58 -3.02 -8.11 -4.35
CA LEU A 58 -4.45 -8.01 -3.99
C LEU A 58 -4.76 -8.63 -2.63
N ASP A 59 -4.21 -9.80 -2.34
CA ASP A 59 -4.36 -10.46 -1.05
C ASP A 59 -3.81 -9.59 0.08
N LEU A 60 -2.62 -9.04 -0.09
CA LEU A 60 -2.01 -8.16 0.90
C LEU A 60 -2.80 -6.86 1.08
N LYS A 61 -3.36 -6.29 0.00
CA LYS A 61 -4.25 -5.12 0.08
C LYS A 61 -5.47 -5.42 0.96
N HIS A 62 -6.16 -6.52 0.73
CA HIS A 62 -7.32 -6.91 1.56
C HIS A 62 -6.93 -7.17 3.02
N ALA A 63 -5.75 -7.75 3.26
CA ALA A 63 -5.23 -7.94 4.60
C ALA A 63 -4.96 -6.60 5.31
N TYR A 64 -4.40 -5.59 4.61
CA TYR A 64 -4.22 -4.25 5.15
C TYR A 64 -5.55 -3.55 5.45
N GLU A 65 -6.53 -3.63 4.56
CA GLU A 65 -7.87 -3.07 4.78
C GLU A 65 -8.52 -3.62 6.06
N GLN A 66 -8.42 -4.92 6.27
CA GLN A 66 -8.94 -5.56 7.49
C GLN A 66 -8.11 -5.19 8.73
N SER A 67 -6.79 -5.16 8.60
CA SER A 67 -5.85 -4.80 9.66
C SER A 67 -6.08 -3.36 10.15
N ILE A 68 -6.20 -2.39 9.24
CA ILE A 68 -6.48 -0.98 9.56
C ILE A 68 -7.83 -0.83 10.29
N ARG A 69 -8.84 -1.59 9.88
CA ARG A 69 -10.14 -1.58 10.56
C ARG A 69 -10.00 -2.03 12.01
N TRP A 70 -9.33 -3.16 12.25
CA TRP A 70 -9.11 -3.69 13.59
C TRP A 70 -8.18 -2.82 14.45
N ALA A 71 -7.19 -2.18 13.83
CA ALA A 71 -6.34 -1.21 14.51
C ALA A 71 -7.14 -0.02 15.05
N ARG A 72 -8.04 0.53 14.22
CA ARG A 72 -8.94 1.63 14.64
C ARG A 72 -9.95 1.23 15.73
N GLU A 73 -10.32 -0.04 15.76
CA GLU A 73 -11.20 -0.62 16.79
C GLU A 73 -10.42 -1.01 18.05
N HIS A 74 -9.10 -0.82 18.09
CA HIS A 74 -8.20 -1.27 19.15
C HIS A 74 -8.40 -2.74 19.51
N LYS A 75 -8.67 -3.59 18.51
CA LYS A 75 -8.92 -5.01 18.69
C LYS A 75 -7.71 -5.71 19.30
N PRO A 76 -7.84 -6.44 20.43
CA PRO A 76 -6.73 -7.15 21.04
C PRO A 76 -6.16 -8.23 20.12
N PHE A 77 -4.84 -8.40 20.16
CA PHE A 77 -4.18 -9.49 19.44
C PHE A 77 -4.59 -10.85 20.01
N SER A 78 -4.87 -11.79 19.13
CA SER A 78 -5.12 -13.19 19.45
C SER A 78 -4.56 -14.08 18.36
N VAL A 79 -4.29 -15.33 18.68
CA VAL A 79 -3.83 -16.32 17.68
C VAL A 79 -4.81 -16.42 16.53
N GLU A 80 -6.11 -16.36 16.83
CA GLU A 80 -7.17 -16.40 15.81
C GLU A 80 -7.15 -15.17 14.90
N MET A 81 -6.95 -13.97 15.46
CA MET A 81 -6.77 -12.74 14.66
C MET A 81 -5.58 -12.87 13.70
N LEU A 82 -4.45 -13.39 14.16
CA LEU A 82 -3.26 -13.57 13.35
C LEU A 82 -3.49 -14.61 12.24
N LYS A 83 -4.18 -15.71 12.54
CA LYS A 83 -4.58 -16.72 11.53
C LYS A 83 -5.50 -16.13 10.48
N GLN A 84 -6.49 -15.32 10.87
CA GLN A 84 -7.41 -14.65 9.93
C GLN A 84 -6.67 -13.67 9.01
N LEU A 85 -5.72 -12.89 9.52
CA LEU A 85 -4.89 -12.01 8.70
C LEU A 85 -4.00 -12.81 7.75
N SER A 86 -3.38 -13.89 8.24
CA SER A 86 -2.57 -14.79 7.40
C SER A 86 -3.40 -15.43 6.29
N ALA A 87 -4.65 -15.84 6.58
CA ALA A 87 -5.57 -16.34 5.58
C ALA A 87 -5.86 -15.31 4.48
N LEU A 88 -5.97 -14.02 4.83
CA LEU A 88 -6.11 -12.95 3.84
C LEU A 88 -4.84 -12.77 3.00
N VAL A 89 -3.65 -12.76 3.64
CA VAL A 89 -2.35 -12.60 2.97
C VAL A 89 -2.06 -13.73 1.99
N MET A 90 -2.56 -14.94 2.26
CA MET A 90 -2.29 -16.15 1.49
C MET A 90 -3.52 -16.66 0.70
N LYS A 91 -4.60 -15.88 0.63
CA LYS A 91 -5.90 -16.30 0.12
C LYS A 91 -5.85 -16.99 -1.25
N ASN A 92 -5.13 -16.39 -2.20
CA ASN A 92 -5.03 -16.88 -3.58
C ASN A 92 -3.65 -17.48 -3.90
N THR A 93 -2.70 -17.38 -2.98
CA THR A 93 -1.32 -17.85 -3.16
C THR A 93 -0.94 -18.99 -2.23
N GLY A 94 -1.80 -19.32 -1.27
CA GLY A 94 -1.62 -20.45 -0.35
C GLY A 94 -1.91 -21.81 -1.00
N SER A 95 -1.53 -22.86 -0.27
CA SER A 95 -1.67 -24.26 -0.69
C SER A 95 -1.97 -25.15 0.50
N VAL A 96 -2.49 -26.35 0.21
CA VAL A 96 -2.67 -27.43 1.17
C VAL A 96 -1.40 -28.28 1.25
N TYR A 97 -0.97 -28.60 2.44
CA TYR A 97 0.23 -29.39 2.75
C TYR A 97 -0.16 -30.63 3.55
N SER A 98 0.27 -31.81 3.08
CA SER A 98 0.11 -33.07 3.80
C SER A 98 1.44 -33.48 4.44
N THR A 99 1.43 -33.72 5.75
CA THR A 99 2.61 -34.14 6.53
C THR A 99 2.30 -35.36 7.39
N LEU A 100 3.31 -35.94 8.02
CA LEU A 100 3.12 -37.05 8.98
C LEU A 100 2.30 -36.61 10.22
N GLN A 101 2.26 -35.30 10.52
CA GLN A 101 1.53 -34.72 11.64
C GLN A 101 0.10 -34.30 11.29
N GLY A 102 -0.28 -34.43 10.05
CA GLY A 102 -1.60 -34.04 9.55
C GLY A 102 -1.54 -33.12 8.34
N GLU A 103 -2.70 -32.64 7.95
CA GLU A 103 -2.89 -31.69 6.86
C GLU A 103 -3.09 -30.28 7.41
N PHE A 104 -2.56 -29.28 6.71
CA PHE A 104 -2.81 -27.87 6.99
C PHE A 104 -2.87 -27.06 5.69
N ASP A 105 -3.66 -26.00 5.70
CA ASP A 105 -3.96 -25.16 4.53
C ASP A 105 -3.47 -23.73 4.80
N SER A 106 -2.40 -23.31 4.13
CA SER A 106 -1.85 -21.96 4.30
C SER A 106 -2.80 -20.86 3.82
N SER A 107 -3.71 -21.15 2.87
CA SER A 107 -4.74 -20.21 2.43
C SER A 107 -5.82 -19.94 3.51
N LYS A 108 -5.91 -20.80 4.51
CA LYS A 108 -6.80 -20.65 5.68
C LYS A 108 -6.08 -20.07 6.91
N GLY A 109 -4.79 -19.74 6.77
CA GLY A 109 -3.98 -19.22 7.86
C GLY A 109 -3.57 -20.28 8.89
N ASP A 110 -3.62 -21.57 8.52
CA ASP A 110 -3.20 -22.65 9.41
C ASP A 110 -1.71 -22.55 9.73
N LEU A 111 -1.39 -22.84 10.99
CA LEU A 111 -0.01 -22.90 11.42
C LEU A 111 0.69 -24.11 10.80
N ARG A 112 1.98 -23.96 10.47
CA ARG A 112 2.76 -25.03 9.88
C ARG A 112 2.89 -26.25 10.80
N LEU A 113 2.84 -27.42 10.21
CA LEU A 113 3.09 -28.72 10.86
C LEU A 113 4.41 -29.35 10.40
N LEU A 114 5.36 -28.54 9.95
CA LEU A 114 6.68 -28.97 9.48
C LEU A 114 7.77 -27.97 9.86
N GLY A 115 9.03 -28.44 9.86
CA GLY A 115 10.20 -27.58 10.01
C GLY A 115 10.45 -26.73 8.78
N VAL A 116 10.88 -25.49 8.97
CA VAL A 116 11.26 -24.56 7.90
C VAL A 116 12.62 -23.92 8.19
N THR A 117 13.32 -23.49 7.14
CA THR A 117 14.64 -22.86 7.22
C THR A 117 14.63 -21.48 6.56
N ALA A 118 15.55 -20.63 6.95
CA ALA A 118 15.77 -19.32 6.33
C ALA A 118 16.53 -19.51 4.99
N GLY A 119 15.79 -19.77 3.90
CA GLY A 119 16.38 -20.08 2.60
C GLY A 119 17.03 -21.45 2.50
N ALA A 120 17.61 -21.75 1.35
CA ALA A 120 18.28 -23.01 1.10
C ALA A 120 19.60 -23.08 1.88
N GLY A 121 19.72 -24.05 2.80
CA GLY A 121 20.89 -24.23 3.65
C GLY A 121 21.01 -23.25 4.82
N GLY A 122 19.98 -22.42 5.05
CA GLY A 122 19.93 -21.47 6.15
C GLY A 122 19.59 -22.11 7.51
N ARG A 123 19.66 -21.28 8.56
CA ARG A 123 19.34 -21.68 9.94
C ARG A 123 17.87 -22.08 10.06
N SER A 124 17.61 -23.16 10.79
CA SER A 124 16.24 -23.61 11.08
C SER A 124 15.52 -22.63 11.99
N TYR A 125 14.26 -22.40 11.70
CA TYR A 125 13.34 -21.72 12.62
C TYR A 125 12.93 -22.66 13.76
N MET A 126 12.20 -22.10 14.72
CA MET A 126 11.67 -22.83 15.88
C MET A 126 10.91 -24.11 15.47
N ASN A 127 11.00 -25.15 16.29
CA ASN A 127 10.21 -26.35 16.10
C ASN A 127 8.72 -26.03 16.06
N PHE A 128 8.02 -26.54 15.04
CA PHE A 128 6.59 -26.25 14.81
C PHE A 128 5.70 -26.63 16.01
N LEU A 129 6.05 -27.63 16.80
CA LEU A 129 5.32 -28.02 18.02
C LEU A 129 5.29 -26.91 19.08
N LYS A 130 6.29 -26.00 19.08
CA LYS A 130 6.37 -24.88 20.01
C LYS A 130 5.64 -23.63 19.49
N VAL A 131 5.32 -23.58 18.20
CA VAL A 131 4.74 -22.39 17.55
C VAL A 131 3.42 -21.95 18.19
N PRO A 132 2.42 -22.83 18.46
CA PRO A 132 1.15 -22.38 19.04
C PRO A 132 1.30 -21.69 20.39
N ALA A 133 2.09 -22.27 21.30
CA ALA A 133 2.36 -21.66 22.60
C ALA A 133 3.10 -20.34 22.49
N ARG A 134 4.17 -20.29 21.67
CA ARG A 134 4.96 -19.08 21.48
C ARG A 134 4.17 -17.95 20.81
N LEU A 135 3.23 -18.30 19.91
CA LEU A 135 2.36 -17.31 19.28
C LEU A 135 1.31 -16.75 20.28
N ALA A 136 0.83 -17.58 21.21
CA ALA A 136 -0.02 -17.11 22.30
C ALA A 136 0.75 -16.16 23.26
N ASP A 137 1.99 -16.52 23.63
CA ASP A 137 2.86 -15.64 24.43
C ASP A 137 3.10 -14.31 23.73
N PHE A 138 3.35 -14.33 22.41
CA PHE A 138 3.50 -13.12 21.60
C PHE A 138 2.26 -12.23 21.70
N CYS A 139 1.06 -12.78 21.50
CA CYS A 139 -0.18 -12.01 21.61
C CYS A 139 -0.35 -11.37 22.99
N ASN A 140 -0.07 -12.12 24.05
CA ASN A 140 -0.18 -11.63 25.44
C ASN A 140 0.82 -10.49 25.70
N GLU A 141 2.08 -10.66 25.27
CA GLU A 141 3.12 -9.64 25.47
C GLU A 141 2.80 -8.36 24.69
N ILE A 142 2.40 -8.47 23.42
CA ILE A 142 2.04 -7.31 22.61
C ILE A 142 0.83 -6.60 23.21
N ASN A 143 -0.22 -7.31 23.63
CA ASN A 143 -1.40 -6.69 24.26
C ASN A 143 -1.03 -5.95 25.54
N ARG A 144 -0.25 -6.56 26.44
CA ARG A 144 0.21 -5.93 27.68
C ARG A 144 0.95 -4.61 27.41
N ARG A 145 1.85 -4.58 26.42
CA ARG A 145 2.60 -3.38 26.07
C ARG A 145 1.72 -2.33 25.38
N ARG A 146 0.76 -2.76 24.53
CA ARG A 146 -0.24 -1.87 23.92
C ARG A 146 -1.09 -1.16 24.97
N GLU A 147 -1.63 -1.89 25.95
CA GLU A 147 -2.45 -1.33 27.02
C GLU A 147 -1.69 -0.22 27.76
N LEU A 148 -0.43 -0.44 28.11
CA LEU A 148 0.41 0.58 28.74
C LEU A 148 0.59 1.83 27.85
N LEU A 149 0.72 1.67 26.55
CA LEU A 149 0.86 2.78 25.61
C LEU A 149 -0.46 3.50 25.33
N LEU A 150 -1.60 2.82 25.43
CA LEU A 150 -2.92 3.46 25.34
C LEU A 150 -3.20 4.32 26.58
N GLU A 151 -2.72 3.90 27.76
CA GLU A 151 -2.80 4.68 29.00
C GLU A 151 -1.79 5.84 29.03
N ASN A 152 -0.57 5.62 28.53
CA ASN A 152 0.52 6.58 28.54
C ASN A 152 1.14 6.67 27.13
N PRO A 153 0.59 7.47 26.21
CA PRO A 153 1.01 7.54 24.84
C PRO A 153 2.45 8.04 24.68
N SER A 154 3.26 7.31 23.90
CA SER A 154 4.61 7.67 23.49
C SER A 154 4.83 7.19 22.06
N GLU A 155 5.03 8.13 21.14
CA GLU A 155 5.25 7.79 19.72
C GLU A 155 6.49 6.92 19.53
N MET A 156 7.59 7.26 20.21
CA MET A 156 8.83 6.50 20.13
C MET A 156 8.63 5.07 20.62
N ASP A 157 7.99 4.87 21.78
CA ASP A 157 7.76 3.54 22.33
C ASP A 157 6.76 2.74 21.46
N ALA A 158 5.81 3.40 20.82
CA ALA A 158 4.90 2.76 19.87
C ALA A 158 5.64 2.31 18.59
N TYR A 159 6.58 3.11 18.06
CA TYR A 159 7.45 2.65 16.97
C TYR A 159 8.32 1.47 17.41
N LEU A 160 8.95 1.53 18.58
CA LEU A 160 9.76 0.43 19.11
C LEU A 160 8.94 -0.84 19.32
N LEU A 161 7.74 -0.72 19.90
CA LEU A 161 6.81 -1.86 20.03
C LEU A 161 6.47 -2.48 18.68
N SER A 162 6.22 -1.66 17.67
CA SER A 162 5.89 -2.15 16.32
C SER A 162 7.06 -2.89 15.67
N CYS A 163 8.30 -2.40 15.84
CA CYS A 163 9.51 -3.08 15.37
C CYS A 163 9.72 -4.40 16.12
N ASP A 164 9.53 -4.43 17.44
CA ASP A 164 9.64 -5.65 18.25
C ASP A 164 8.61 -6.70 17.81
N ALA A 165 7.36 -6.29 17.61
CA ALA A 165 6.31 -7.19 17.14
C ALA A 165 6.69 -7.85 15.80
N HIS A 166 7.24 -7.06 14.87
CA HIS A 166 7.76 -7.56 13.61
C HIS A 166 8.87 -8.62 13.82
N ASN A 167 9.91 -8.26 14.58
CA ASN A 167 11.08 -9.13 14.79
C ASN A 167 10.71 -10.43 15.50
N ILE A 168 9.87 -10.35 16.55
CA ILE A 168 9.42 -11.54 17.29
C ILE A 168 8.60 -12.44 16.35
N LEU A 169 7.63 -11.90 15.61
CA LEU A 169 6.75 -12.68 14.75
C LEU A 169 7.51 -13.37 13.62
N VAL A 170 8.44 -12.66 12.95
CA VAL A 170 9.27 -13.27 11.90
C VAL A 170 10.20 -14.34 12.45
N SER A 171 10.64 -14.22 13.72
CA SER A 171 11.48 -15.20 14.39
C SER A 171 10.72 -16.45 14.82
N ILE A 172 9.46 -16.34 15.24
CA ILE A 172 8.56 -17.48 15.48
C ILE A 172 8.30 -18.23 14.17
N HIS A 173 8.12 -17.50 13.08
CA HIS A 173 7.85 -18.03 11.74
C HIS A 173 6.67 -19.01 11.74
N PRO A 174 5.45 -18.55 12.09
CA PRO A 174 4.33 -19.46 12.39
C PRO A 174 3.79 -20.23 11.19
N TRP A 175 3.94 -19.71 9.99
CA TRP A 175 3.38 -20.25 8.75
C TRP A 175 4.46 -20.86 7.87
N VAL A 176 4.03 -21.63 6.86
CA VAL A 176 4.94 -22.19 5.87
C VAL A 176 5.43 -21.12 4.89
N ASP A 177 4.60 -20.11 4.61
CA ASP A 177 4.89 -18.96 3.75
C ASP A 177 4.16 -17.72 4.27
N GLY A 178 4.46 -16.53 3.71
CA GLY A 178 3.82 -15.25 4.05
C GLY A 178 4.32 -14.61 5.35
N ASN A 179 5.28 -15.19 6.07
CA ASN A 179 5.77 -14.68 7.36
C ASN A 179 6.35 -13.26 7.27
N GLY A 180 7.10 -12.94 6.22
CA GLY A 180 7.66 -11.60 6.01
C GLY A 180 6.55 -10.56 5.81
N ARG A 181 5.58 -10.84 4.93
CA ARG A 181 4.42 -9.99 4.67
C ARG A 181 3.58 -9.79 5.93
N MET A 182 3.33 -10.87 6.68
CA MET A 182 2.61 -10.81 7.95
C MET A 182 3.32 -9.97 9.01
N SER A 183 4.65 -10.14 9.17
CA SER A 183 5.40 -9.38 10.16
C SER A 183 5.41 -7.88 9.84
N ARG A 184 5.59 -7.50 8.58
CA ARG A 184 5.46 -6.09 8.13
C ARG A 184 4.03 -5.55 8.31
N LEU A 185 3.01 -6.36 8.02
CA LEU A 185 1.61 -6.00 8.24
C LEU A 185 1.33 -5.75 9.74
N ILE A 186 1.81 -6.61 10.65
CA ILE A 186 1.60 -6.46 12.09
C ILE A 186 2.35 -5.24 12.65
N MET A 187 3.55 -4.96 12.15
CA MET A 187 4.26 -3.71 12.47
C MET A 187 3.42 -2.48 12.10
N ASN A 188 2.93 -2.44 10.86
CA ASN A 188 2.10 -1.33 10.39
C ASN A 188 0.73 -1.29 11.10
N HIS A 189 0.16 -2.43 11.49
CA HIS A 189 -1.07 -2.49 12.28
C HIS A 189 -0.93 -1.67 13.57
N LEU A 190 0.15 -1.90 14.33
CA LEU A 190 0.43 -1.14 15.55
C LEU A 190 0.66 0.34 15.26
N GLN A 191 1.35 0.67 14.19
CA GLN A 191 1.56 2.05 13.78
C GLN A 191 0.23 2.75 13.41
N PHE A 192 -0.67 2.09 12.69
CA PHE A 192 -2.02 2.60 12.43
C PHE A 192 -2.85 2.76 13.71
N GLU A 193 -2.73 1.84 14.65
CA GLU A 193 -3.45 1.89 15.93
C GLU A 193 -3.08 3.13 16.75
N PHE A 194 -1.79 3.48 16.75
CA PHE A 194 -1.27 4.66 17.46
C PHE A 194 -1.24 5.93 16.60
N ASN A 195 -1.90 5.94 15.44
CA ASN A 195 -1.95 7.06 14.49
C ASN A 195 -0.58 7.53 14.01
N LEU A 196 0.40 6.64 13.94
CA LEU A 196 1.73 6.92 13.43
C LEU A 196 1.76 6.76 11.89
N VAL A 197 2.72 7.42 11.26
CA VAL A 197 3.01 7.18 9.84
C VAL A 197 3.60 5.77 9.71
N PRO A 198 3.00 4.88 8.91
CA PRO A 198 3.50 3.51 8.82
C PRO A 198 4.87 3.44 8.14
N THR A 199 5.75 2.59 8.68
CA THR A 199 7.09 2.37 8.14
C THR A 199 7.02 1.42 6.95
N LYS A 200 7.68 1.77 5.84
CA LYS A 200 7.91 0.87 4.71
C LYS A 200 9.39 0.49 4.61
N VAL A 201 9.66 -0.70 4.13
CA VAL A 201 11.01 -1.16 3.77
C VAL A 201 11.08 -1.12 2.26
N MET A 202 12.00 -0.32 1.72
CA MET A 202 12.19 -0.23 0.28
C MET A 202 12.83 -1.52 -0.26
N THR A 203 12.44 -1.91 -1.47
CA THR A 203 12.98 -3.13 -2.11
C THR A 203 14.50 -3.09 -2.26
N ASP A 204 15.05 -1.91 -2.52
CA ASP A 204 16.49 -1.69 -2.68
C ASP A 204 17.26 -1.92 -1.37
N ASP A 205 16.61 -1.74 -0.22
CA ASP A 205 17.20 -1.94 1.11
C ASP A 205 16.97 -3.37 1.67
N LYS A 206 16.44 -4.29 0.85
CA LYS A 206 16.17 -5.69 1.23
C LYS A 206 17.38 -6.39 1.87
N ALA A 207 18.57 -6.19 1.32
CA ALA A 207 19.78 -6.84 1.85
C ALA A 207 20.09 -6.36 3.28
N ALA A 208 20.08 -5.06 3.52
CA ALA A 208 20.32 -4.46 4.83
C ALA A 208 19.20 -4.83 5.83
N TYR A 209 17.95 -4.90 5.38
CA TYR A 209 16.83 -5.39 6.19
C TYR A 209 17.04 -6.83 6.68
N ILE A 210 17.47 -7.75 5.81
CA ILE A 210 17.75 -9.14 6.18
C ILE A 210 18.96 -9.23 7.13
N GLU A 211 20.00 -8.42 6.88
CA GLU A 211 21.18 -8.33 7.75
C GLU A 211 20.79 -7.87 9.16
N ALA A 212 19.96 -6.83 9.28
CA ALA A 212 19.50 -6.34 10.58
C ALA A 212 18.69 -7.40 11.36
N LEU A 213 17.85 -8.19 10.67
CA LEU A 213 17.14 -9.32 11.27
C LEU A 213 18.09 -10.42 11.77
N ASN A 214 19.13 -10.72 10.98
CA ASN A 214 20.13 -11.72 11.35
C ASN A 214 20.99 -11.24 12.53
N ALA A 215 21.44 -9.98 12.49
CA ALA A 215 22.19 -9.38 13.59
C ALA A 215 21.40 -9.39 14.90
N SER A 216 20.11 -9.02 14.87
CA SER A 216 19.26 -9.09 16.05
C SER A 216 19.12 -10.48 16.63
N ARG A 217 19.09 -11.50 15.75
CA ARG A 217 19.04 -12.91 16.19
C ARG A 217 20.37 -13.41 16.76
N GLU A 218 21.49 -12.99 16.16
CA GLU A 218 22.82 -13.39 16.59
C GLU A 218 23.24 -12.75 17.93
N GLU A 219 22.87 -11.47 18.08
CA GLU A 219 23.15 -10.70 19.30
C GLU A 219 22.12 -10.93 20.42
N GLU A 220 21.04 -11.67 20.12
CA GLU A 220 19.88 -11.83 21.04
C GLU A 220 19.34 -10.47 21.51
N SER A 221 19.35 -9.46 20.62
CA SER A 221 19.01 -8.07 20.90
C SER A 221 18.05 -7.51 19.84
N MET A 222 17.09 -6.69 20.25
CA MET A 222 16.22 -5.98 19.32
C MET A 222 16.88 -4.75 18.68
N LEU A 223 17.99 -4.25 19.26
CA LEU A 223 18.63 -2.99 18.86
C LEU A 223 19.06 -2.94 17.39
N PRO A 224 19.71 -3.95 16.79
CA PRO A 224 20.09 -3.89 15.39
C PRO A 224 18.90 -3.67 14.46
N PHE A 225 17.82 -4.42 14.67
CA PHE A 225 16.61 -4.30 13.85
C PHE A 225 15.84 -2.99 14.10
N GLN A 226 15.70 -2.58 15.37
CA GLN A 226 15.08 -1.29 15.73
C GLN A 226 15.85 -0.12 15.10
N SER A 227 17.17 -0.11 15.19
CA SER A 227 18.02 0.92 14.61
C SER A 227 17.86 1.01 13.09
N PHE A 228 17.89 -0.13 12.40
CA PHE A 228 17.65 -0.19 10.96
C PHE A 228 16.26 0.36 10.61
N MET A 229 15.20 -0.11 11.27
CA MET A 229 13.83 0.29 10.94
C MET A 229 13.56 1.78 11.19
N LEU A 230 14.11 2.36 12.27
CA LEU A 230 13.99 3.79 12.55
C LEU A 230 14.77 4.63 11.54
N GLN A 231 15.98 4.21 11.14
CA GLN A 231 16.76 4.89 10.11
C GLN A 231 16.05 4.85 8.74
N GLU A 232 15.52 3.70 8.37
CA GLU A 232 14.75 3.51 7.14
C GLU A 232 13.48 4.37 7.14
N HIS A 233 12.77 4.42 8.27
CA HIS A 233 11.62 5.28 8.44
C HIS A 233 11.95 6.77 8.24
N ILE A 234 13.01 7.26 8.91
CA ILE A 234 13.48 8.65 8.78
C ILE A 234 13.90 8.95 7.34
N LYS A 235 14.64 8.04 6.68
CA LYS A 235 15.06 8.16 5.28
C LYS A 235 13.85 8.32 4.36
N ASN A 236 12.86 7.45 4.51
CA ASN A 236 11.65 7.47 3.68
C ASN A 236 10.81 8.72 3.92
N LEU A 237 10.62 9.15 5.18
CA LEU A 237 9.89 10.38 5.49
C LEU A 237 10.58 11.62 4.90
N LYS A 238 11.91 11.71 4.99
CA LYS A 238 12.66 12.82 4.37
C LYS A 238 12.47 12.85 2.86
N ALA A 239 12.57 11.72 2.19
CA ALA A 239 12.37 11.63 0.74
C ALA A 239 10.94 12.08 0.34
N GLU A 240 9.93 11.70 1.10
CA GLU A 240 8.54 12.11 0.84
C GLU A 240 8.29 13.59 1.11
N ILE A 241 8.87 14.16 2.16
CA ILE A 241 8.82 15.60 2.45
C ILE A 241 9.49 16.39 1.32
N GLU A 242 10.70 15.99 0.90
CA GLU A 242 11.40 16.64 -0.20
C GLU A 242 10.62 16.55 -1.54
N GLN A 243 9.97 15.42 -1.79
CA GLN A 243 9.13 15.28 -2.98
C GLN A 243 7.91 16.20 -2.91
N TYR A 244 7.28 16.30 -1.74
CA TYR A 244 6.16 17.21 -1.52
C TYR A 244 6.58 18.68 -1.68
N GLU A 245 7.69 19.10 -1.08
CA GLU A 245 8.23 20.46 -1.19
C GLU A 245 8.54 20.81 -2.65
N ARG A 246 9.20 19.95 -3.40
CA ARG A 246 9.44 20.16 -4.85
C ARG A 246 8.16 20.30 -5.65
N SER A 247 7.10 19.58 -5.27
CA SER A 247 5.79 19.69 -5.93
C SER A 247 5.06 21.00 -5.62
N MET A 248 5.47 21.72 -4.54
CA MET A 248 4.92 23.01 -4.16
C MET A 248 5.70 24.19 -4.77
N ASP A 249 7.02 24.03 -4.97
CA ASP A 249 7.89 25.07 -5.57
C ASP A 249 7.76 25.13 -7.10
N ASP A 250 7.47 24.04 -7.75
CA ASP A 250 7.03 24.01 -9.14
C ASP A 250 5.55 24.41 -9.15
N ASP A 251 5.23 25.66 -9.55
CA ASP A 251 3.86 26.10 -9.84
C ASP A 251 3.20 25.05 -10.77
N VAL A 252 2.65 24.07 -10.14
CA VAL A 252 1.72 23.04 -10.55
C VAL A 252 1.84 22.54 -12.00
N VAL A 253 2.66 21.59 -12.21
CA VAL A 253 2.27 20.41 -12.97
C VAL A 253 2.53 19.21 -12.07
N ILE A 254 1.48 18.55 -11.58
CA ILE A 254 1.61 17.20 -11.01
C ILE A 254 2.11 16.31 -12.14
N ASN A 255 3.43 16.26 -12.31
CA ASN A 255 4.10 15.29 -13.15
C ASN A 255 4.09 13.95 -12.41
N VAL A 256 2.96 13.27 -12.46
CA VAL A 256 2.93 11.82 -12.32
C VAL A 256 3.63 11.29 -13.58
N GLY A 257 4.95 11.17 -13.57
CA GLY A 257 5.58 10.57 -14.74
C GLY A 257 7.00 10.98 -15.09
N LYS A 258 7.95 11.05 -14.17
CA LYS A 258 9.37 11.05 -14.55
C LYS A 258 10.02 9.68 -14.67
N ASP A 259 9.30 8.60 -14.35
CA ASP A 259 9.80 7.23 -14.53
C ASP A 259 9.26 6.54 -15.80
N PHE A 260 8.66 7.29 -16.74
CA PHE A 260 8.08 6.75 -17.97
C PHE A 260 9.04 6.70 -19.18
N GLU A 261 10.35 6.86 -19.00
CA GLU A 261 11.26 6.92 -20.15
C GLU A 261 11.51 5.58 -20.87
N ASN A 262 10.93 4.46 -20.46
CA ASN A 262 11.20 3.16 -21.10
C ASN A 262 9.99 2.29 -21.48
N VAL A 263 8.78 2.84 -21.60
CA VAL A 263 7.67 2.07 -22.21
C VAL A 263 7.10 2.86 -23.38
N GLY A 264 7.44 2.41 -24.59
CA GLY A 264 6.84 2.72 -25.88
C GLY A 264 6.48 4.19 -26.13
N LYS A 265 7.10 4.80 -27.12
CA LYS A 265 6.85 6.16 -27.61
C LYS A 265 5.37 6.43 -27.93
N GLU A 266 4.53 6.64 -26.90
CA GLU A 266 3.27 7.35 -27.04
C GLU A 266 3.45 8.78 -26.55
N LYS A 267 3.13 9.75 -27.42
CA LYS A 267 3.22 11.18 -27.19
C LYS A 267 2.47 11.55 -25.89
N LEU A 268 3.19 11.97 -24.85
CA LEU A 268 2.60 12.60 -23.68
C LEU A 268 1.75 13.81 -24.11
N ILE A 269 0.48 13.76 -23.78
CA ILE A 269 -0.47 14.84 -24.13
C ILE A 269 -0.46 15.83 -22.97
N GLU A 270 0.29 16.94 -23.12
CA GLU A 270 0.26 18.04 -22.17
C GLU A 270 -1.15 18.70 -22.14
N LEU A 271 -1.74 18.75 -20.95
CA LEU A 271 -3.03 19.38 -20.70
C LEU A 271 -2.86 20.58 -19.76
N SER A 272 -3.45 21.72 -20.12
CA SER A 272 -3.50 22.88 -19.21
C SER A 272 -4.38 22.57 -17.99
N GLU A 273 -4.13 23.24 -16.85
CA GLU A 273 -4.95 23.14 -15.63
C GLU A 273 -6.47 23.30 -15.93
N ARG A 274 -6.80 24.26 -16.80
CA ARG A 274 -8.20 24.46 -17.20
C ARG A 274 -8.75 23.26 -17.98
N GLN A 275 -7.97 22.61 -18.83
CA GLN A 275 -8.38 21.40 -19.54
C GLN A 275 -8.58 20.22 -18.60
N GLN A 276 -7.73 20.07 -17.59
CA GLN A 276 -7.88 19.05 -16.53
C GLN A 276 -9.16 19.28 -15.72
N ASN A 277 -9.46 20.54 -15.36
CA ASN A 277 -10.68 20.90 -14.66
C ASN A 277 -11.93 20.63 -15.50
N ILE A 278 -11.90 20.89 -16.82
CA ILE A 278 -12.98 20.54 -17.73
C ILE A 278 -13.22 19.01 -17.72
N ILE A 279 -12.18 18.22 -17.83
CA ILE A 279 -12.26 16.75 -17.81
C ILE A 279 -12.87 16.28 -16.49
N SER A 280 -12.40 16.81 -15.37
CA SER A 280 -12.92 16.46 -14.05
C SER A 280 -14.42 16.77 -13.92
N ILE A 281 -14.85 17.97 -14.31
CA ILE A 281 -16.28 18.37 -14.24
C ILE A 281 -17.13 17.48 -15.14
N VAL A 282 -16.68 17.22 -16.36
CA VAL A 282 -17.40 16.42 -17.35
C VAL A 282 -17.53 14.95 -16.89
N LYS A 283 -16.51 14.39 -16.24
CA LYS A 283 -16.52 13.02 -15.70
C LYS A 283 -17.66 12.83 -14.68
N TYR A 284 -17.94 13.84 -13.86
CA TYR A 284 -19.02 13.80 -12.86
C TYR A 284 -20.37 14.34 -13.38
N HIS A 285 -20.36 15.17 -14.42
CA HIS A 285 -21.53 15.77 -15.02
C HIS A 285 -21.53 15.63 -16.55
N PRO A 286 -21.72 14.41 -17.09
CA PRO A 286 -21.56 14.15 -18.53
C PRO A 286 -22.51 14.95 -19.43
N ALA A 287 -23.66 15.38 -18.92
CA ALA A 287 -24.66 16.15 -19.68
C ALA A 287 -24.46 17.68 -19.59
N ILE A 288 -23.40 18.15 -18.91
CA ILE A 288 -23.16 19.57 -18.68
C ILE A 288 -22.99 20.34 -20.01
N THR A 289 -23.59 21.51 -20.07
CA THR A 289 -23.50 22.42 -21.25
C THR A 289 -22.25 23.31 -21.13
N ILE A 290 -21.80 23.87 -22.26
CA ILE A 290 -20.64 24.78 -22.30
C ILE A 290 -20.88 26.06 -21.46
N PRO A 291 -22.05 26.68 -21.46
CA PRO A 291 -22.36 27.81 -20.57
C PRO A 291 -22.26 27.43 -19.07
N GLU A 292 -22.79 26.27 -18.68
CA GLU A 292 -22.70 25.79 -17.30
C GLU A 292 -21.26 25.46 -16.89
N LEU A 293 -20.46 24.92 -17.81
CA LEU A 293 -19.00 24.72 -17.59
C LEU A 293 -18.31 26.07 -17.35
N ALA A 294 -18.57 27.06 -18.20
CA ALA A 294 -18.00 28.39 -18.05
C ALA A 294 -18.39 29.05 -16.72
N GLN A 295 -19.63 28.90 -16.30
CA GLN A 295 -20.12 29.40 -15.02
C GLN A 295 -19.47 28.72 -13.83
N ARG A 296 -19.36 27.38 -13.85
CA ARG A 296 -18.72 26.60 -12.76
C ARG A 296 -17.22 26.86 -12.64
N MET A 297 -16.56 27.17 -13.75
CA MET A 297 -15.13 27.47 -13.79
C MET A 297 -14.81 28.95 -13.54
N SER A 298 -15.80 29.81 -13.48
CA SER A 298 -15.64 31.24 -13.15
C SER A 298 -15.51 31.40 -11.63
N GLY A 299 -14.25 31.46 -11.12
CA GLY A 299 -13.92 31.77 -9.73
C GLY A 299 -13.47 33.24 -9.60
N LYS A 300 -12.23 33.49 -9.18
CA LYS A 300 -11.64 34.85 -9.08
C LYS A 300 -11.42 35.53 -10.45
N LYS A 301 -11.44 34.77 -11.55
CA LYS A 301 -11.36 35.29 -12.93
C LYS A 301 -12.53 34.74 -13.75
N THR A 302 -13.19 35.60 -14.54
CA THR A 302 -14.32 35.24 -15.43
C THR A 302 -13.81 34.39 -16.60
N VAL A 303 -14.32 33.16 -16.74
CA VAL A 303 -14.04 32.28 -17.87
C VAL A 303 -15.18 32.37 -18.87
N THR A 304 -14.89 32.76 -20.12
CA THR A 304 -15.90 32.89 -21.15
C THR A 304 -16.23 31.56 -21.84
N THR A 305 -17.45 31.42 -22.38
CA THR A 305 -17.86 30.24 -23.15
C THR A 305 -16.92 29.96 -24.33
N ARG A 306 -16.42 31.00 -25.00
CA ARG A 306 -15.46 30.90 -26.11
C ARG A 306 -14.13 30.28 -25.67
N THR A 307 -13.69 30.54 -24.43
CA THR A 307 -12.49 29.94 -23.86
C THR A 307 -12.68 28.44 -23.61
N ILE A 308 -13.85 28.05 -23.06
CA ILE A 308 -14.21 26.66 -22.83
C ILE A 308 -14.36 25.90 -24.15
N GLU A 309 -14.99 26.49 -25.16
CA GLU A 309 -15.12 25.89 -26.50
C GLU A 309 -13.77 25.56 -27.13
N ARG A 310 -12.79 26.47 -27.01
CA ARG A 310 -11.43 26.25 -27.51
C ARG A 310 -10.74 25.11 -26.78
N ASP A 311 -10.89 25.02 -25.45
CA ASP A 311 -10.28 23.98 -24.67
C ASP A 311 -10.93 22.61 -24.93
N ILE A 312 -12.24 22.56 -25.08
CA ILE A 312 -12.98 21.35 -25.48
C ILE A 312 -12.53 20.90 -26.87
N ALA A 313 -12.42 21.81 -27.84
CA ALA A 313 -11.96 21.48 -29.19
C ALA A 313 -10.52 20.90 -29.16
N ALA A 314 -9.65 21.47 -28.34
CA ALA A 314 -8.29 20.94 -28.14
C ALA A 314 -8.30 19.54 -27.49
N LEU A 315 -9.17 19.29 -26.51
CA LEU A 315 -9.32 17.97 -25.89
C LEU A 315 -9.90 16.93 -26.86
N GLN A 316 -10.84 17.35 -27.72
CA GLN A 316 -11.38 16.48 -28.78
C GLN A 316 -10.33 16.16 -29.86
N ALA A 317 -9.53 17.14 -30.26
CA ALA A 317 -8.43 16.93 -31.21
C ALA A 317 -7.35 15.99 -30.68
N LYS A 318 -7.16 15.98 -29.37
CA LYS A 318 -6.24 15.06 -28.64
C LYS A 318 -6.87 13.67 -28.39
N GLY A 319 -8.13 13.44 -28.76
CA GLY A 319 -8.81 12.17 -28.54
C GLY A 319 -9.25 11.92 -27.08
N ILE A 320 -9.13 12.90 -26.19
CA ILE A 320 -9.40 12.79 -24.75
C ILE A 320 -10.86 12.96 -24.41
N LEU A 321 -11.57 13.80 -25.18
CA LEU A 321 -12.98 14.10 -24.96
C LEU A 321 -13.78 13.82 -26.22
N LYS A 322 -14.90 13.11 -26.08
CA LYS A 322 -15.85 12.85 -27.18
C LYS A 322 -17.25 13.25 -26.75
N ARG A 323 -18.07 13.71 -27.68
CA ARG A 323 -19.48 13.95 -27.41
C ARG A 323 -20.32 12.89 -28.12
N GLU A 324 -21.17 12.21 -27.38
CA GLU A 324 -22.16 11.29 -27.94
C GLU A 324 -23.58 11.90 -27.84
N GLY A 325 -24.34 11.83 -28.94
CA GLY A 325 -25.69 12.38 -29.02
C GLY A 325 -25.78 13.77 -29.64
N GLY A 326 -26.99 14.30 -29.73
CA GLY A 326 -27.29 15.57 -30.37
C GLY A 326 -26.90 16.81 -29.55
N ARG A 327 -26.95 18.00 -30.17
CA ARG A 327 -26.59 19.27 -29.52
C ARG A 327 -27.36 19.58 -28.23
N LYS A 328 -28.62 19.12 -28.10
CA LYS A 328 -29.48 19.38 -26.94
C LYS A 328 -29.50 18.27 -25.88
N SER A 329 -29.15 17.01 -26.24
CA SER A 329 -29.24 15.84 -25.36
C SER A 329 -27.94 14.98 -25.32
N GLY A 330 -26.85 15.49 -25.90
CA GLY A 330 -25.59 14.77 -25.98
C GLY A 330 -24.82 14.77 -24.64
N LYS A 331 -24.10 13.69 -24.39
CA LYS A 331 -23.21 13.52 -23.22
C LYS A 331 -21.76 13.60 -23.64
N TRP A 332 -20.96 14.16 -22.79
CA TRP A 332 -19.50 14.14 -22.90
C TRP A 332 -18.97 12.81 -22.37
N ILE A 333 -18.05 12.20 -23.11
CA ILE A 333 -17.35 10.97 -22.72
C ILE A 333 -15.86 11.28 -22.68
N VAL A 334 -15.24 10.98 -21.58
CA VAL A 334 -13.79 11.04 -21.44
C VAL A 334 -13.21 9.72 -21.98
N VAL A 335 -12.37 9.81 -23.00
CA VAL A 335 -11.76 8.68 -23.71
C VAL A 335 -10.25 8.81 -23.52
N ASN A 336 -9.59 7.74 -23.09
CA ASN A 336 -8.12 7.66 -22.94
C ASN A 336 -7.48 8.81 -22.12
N ILE A 337 -7.55 8.71 -20.82
CA ILE A 337 -6.60 9.36 -19.89
C ILE A 337 -5.89 8.29 -19.13
#